data_cae9bbfaecae9f32dc6fea13bdd035bc
#
_entry.id   cae9bbfaecae9f32dc6fea13bdd035bc
#
_cell.length_a   1.000
_cell.length_b   1.000
_cell.length_c   1.000
_cell.angle_alpha   90.00
_cell.angle_beta   90.00
_cell.angle_gamma   90.00
#
_symmetry.space_group_name_H-M   'P 1'
#
loop_
_entity.id
_entity.type
_entity.pdbx_description
1 polymer ?
#
loop_
_entity_poly.entity_id
_entity_poly.type
_entity_poly.pdbx_seq_one_letter_code
_entity_poly.pdbx_strand_id
1 'polypeptide(L)' 'MTKKRQTEWVDICELTACYFPFSKRKARKFVELYLTPKRVGNRIYVERQQLEQLLADPDRECFPLDV' A
#
# COMPACT_ATOMS: atom_id res chain seq x y z
N MET A 1 20.78 11.77 -12.43
CA MET A 1 20.42 11.58 -12.33
C MET A 1 19.58 11.47 -12.30
N THR A 2 19.08 11.33 -12.30
CA THR A 2 18.33 11.21 -12.21
C THR A 2 17.62 10.60 -12.25
N LYS A 3 17.30 10.36 -12.23
CA LYS A 3 16.67 9.73 -12.16
C LYS A 3 15.50 9.67 -11.92
N LYS A 4 15.04 9.36 -12.68
CA LYS A 4 13.91 9.26 -12.26
C LYS A 4 13.71 8.27 -11.35
N ARG A 5 13.28 8.33 -10.59
CA ARG A 5 13.18 7.39 -9.74
C ARG A 5 11.84 7.08 -9.38
N GLN A 6 11.57 5.92 -8.95
CA GLN A 6 10.30 5.61 -8.41
C GLN A 6 10.10 6.38 -7.16
N THR A 7 8.89 6.79 -6.91
CA THR A 7 8.59 7.42 -5.65
C THR A 7 8.64 6.37 -4.55
N GLU A 8 8.92 6.80 -3.36
CA GLU A 8 8.91 5.93 -2.21
C GLU A 8 7.53 5.80 -1.62
N TRP A 9 6.53 6.44 -2.21
CA TRP A 9 5.17 6.42 -1.71
C TRP A 9 4.26 5.79 -2.73
N VAL A 10 3.30 5.04 -2.26
CA VAL A 10 2.35 4.32 -3.10
C VAL A 10 0.97 4.82 -2.73
N ASP A 11 0.19 5.26 -3.71
CA ASP A 11 -1.19 5.66 -3.43
C ASP A 11 -2.11 4.46 -3.68
N ILE A 12 -3.41 4.67 -3.43
CA ILE A 12 -4.37 3.58 -3.55
C ILE A 12 -4.50 3.12 -4.99
N CYS A 13 -4.44 4.05 -5.95
CA CYS A 13 -4.50 3.66 -7.35
C CYS A 13 -3.35 2.75 -7.73
N GLU A 14 -2.15 3.11 -7.32
CA GLU A 14 -0.97 2.31 -7.66
C GLU A 14 -1.04 0.97 -6.94
N LEU A 15 -1.53 0.96 -5.72
CA LEU A 15 -1.63 -0.27 -4.96
C LEU A 15 -2.54 -1.27 -5.66
N THR A 16 -3.69 -0.81 -6.16
CA THR A 16 -4.62 -1.71 -6.82
C THR A 16 -4.18 -2.05 -8.23
N ALA A 17 -3.36 -1.22 -8.85
CA ALA A 17 -2.90 -1.48 -10.21
C ALA A 17 -1.68 -2.38 -10.25
N CYS A 18 -0.78 -2.23 -9.28
CA CYS A 18 0.52 -2.89 -9.35
C CYS A 18 0.69 -4.01 -8.34
N TYR A 19 -0.07 -4.00 -7.26
CA TYR A 19 0.12 -4.99 -6.22
C TYR A 19 -1.07 -5.94 -6.11
N PHE A 20 -2.26 -5.41 -5.89
CA PHE A 20 -3.43 -6.26 -5.66
C PHE A 20 -4.59 -5.76 -6.51
N PRO A 21 -5.13 -6.59 -7.39
CA PRO A 21 -6.25 -6.19 -8.24
C PRO A 21 -7.60 -6.26 -7.50
N PHE A 22 -7.69 -5.60 -6.37
CA PHE A 22 -8.95 -5.58 -5.64
C PHE A 22 -9.46 -4.13 -5.62
N SER A 23 -10.65 -3.94 -5.07
CA SER A 23 -11.29 -2.65 -5.12
C SER A 23 -10.53 -1.63 -4.29
N LYS A 24 -10.73 -0.36 -4.59
CA LYS A 24 -10.07 0.68 -3.83
C LYS A 24 -10.54 0.71 -2.39
N ARG A 25 -11.78 0.30 -2.14
CA ARG A 25 -12.27 0.22 -0.77
C ARG A 25 -11.46 -0.79 0.03
N LYS A 26 -11.21 -1.95 -0.55
CA LYS A 26 -10.42 -2.96 0.14
C LYS A 26 -8.97 -2.54 0.28
N ALA A 27 -8.44 -1.86 -0.72
CA ALA A 27 -7.08 -1.36 -0.64
C ALA A 27 -6.93 -0.37 0.51
N ARG A 28 -7.91 0.53 0.65
CA ARG A 28 -7.88 1.48 1.74
C ARG A 28 -7.97 0.78 3.08
N LYS A 29 -8.82 -0.23 3.18
CA LYS A 29 -8.95 -0.98 4.42
C LYS A 29 -7.65 -1.70 4.75
N PHE A 30 -7.02 -2.27 3.74
CA PHE A 30 -5.77 -2.97 3.92
C PHE A 30 -4.70 -2.05 4.50
N VAL A 31 -4.55 -0.86 3.94
CA VAL A 31 -3.51 0.04 4.44
C VAL A 31 -3.84 0.56 5.83
N GLU A 32 -5.12 0.72 6.14
CA GLU A 32 -5.50 1.18 7.48
C GLU A 32 -5.24 0.12 8.54
N LEU A 33 -5.37 -1.15 8.16
CA LEU A 33 -5.19 -2.22 9.12
C LEU A 33 -3.73 -2.62 9.30
N TYR A 34 -2.95 -2.56 8.24
CA TYR A 34 -1.61 -3.15 8.27
C TYR A 34 -0.49 -2.16 8.05
N LEU A 35 -0.79 -1.00 7.55
CA LEU A 35 0.23 -0.02 7.24
C LEU A 35 -0.11 1.28 7.96
N THR A 36 0.80 2.25 7.84
CA THR A 36 0.60 3.56 8.44
C THR A 36 0.38 4.57 7.31
N PRO A 37 -0.86 4.75 6.87
CA PRO A 37 -1.11 5.64 5.73
C PRO A 37 -0.98 7.09 6.11
N LYS A 38 -0.56 7.88 5.13
CA LYS A 38 -0.52 9.33 5.26
C LYS A 38 -1.55 9.90 4.31
N ARG A 39 -2.30 10.87 4.79
CA ARG A 39 -3.32 11.50 3.97
C ARG A 39 -2.82 12.86 3.52
N VAL A 40 -2.78 13.06 2.21
CA VAL A 40 -2.36 14.32 1.63
C VAL A 40 -3.49 14.78 0.70
N GLY A 41 -4.19 15.83 1.09
CA GLY A 41 -5.35 16.25 0.34
C GLY A 41 -6.40 15.16 0.33
N ASN A 42 -6.78 14.73 -0.86
CA ASN A 42 -7.78 13.68 -1.02
C ASN A 42 -7.17 12.30 -1.24
N ARG A 43 -5.85 12.20 -1.14
CA ARG A 43 -5.18 10.95 -1.48
C ARG A 43 -4.53 10.35 -0.24
N ILE A 44 -4.42 9.04 -0.25
CA ILE A 44 -3.81 8.30 0.84
C ILE A 44 -2.55 7.64 0.28
N TYR A 45 -1.45 7.80 1.01
CA TYR A 45 -0.15 7.26 0.59
C TYR A 45 0.41 6.38 1.69
N VAL A 46 1.12 5.34 1.28
CA VAL A 46 1.86 4.51 2.22
C VAL A 46 3.29 4.41 1.72
N GLU A 47 4.22 4.17 2.62
CA GLU A 47 5.61 3.98 2.25
C GLU A 47 5.77 2.68 1.48
N ARG A 48 6.43 2.77 0.34
CA ARG A 48 6.67 1.56 -0.46
C ARG A 48 7.50 0.55 0.31
N GLN A 49 8.50 1.03 1.04
CA GLN A 49 9.36 0.15 1.81
C GLN A 49 8.56 -0.60 2.88
N GLN A 50 7.68 0.10 3.57
CA GLN A 50 6.86 -0.53 4.58
C GLN A 50 5.95 -1.58 3.97
N LEU A 51 5.37 -1.26 2.81
CA LEU A 51 4.50 -2.21 2.12
C LEU A 51 5.27 -3.46 1.71
N GLU A 52 6.45 -3.27 1.14
CA GLU A 52 7.22 -4.41 0.69
C GLU A 52 7.73 -5.26 1.84
N GLN A 53 8.06 -4.65 2.96
CA GLN A 53 8.48 -5.41 4.12
C GLN A 53 7.33 -6.22 4.68
N LEU A 54 6.14 -5.66 4.67
CA LEU A 54 4.97 -6.38 5.13
C LEU A 54 4.69 -7.60 4.27
N LEU A 55 4.78 -7.43 2.96
CA LEU A 55 4.51 -8.52 2.05
C LEU A 55 5.60 -9.58 2.05
N ALA A 56 6.81 -9.21 2.47
CA ALA A 56 7.92 -10.13 2.49
C ALA A 56 8.02 -10.90 3.79
N ASP A 57 7.15 -10.61 4.76
CA ASP A 57 7.21 -11.24 6.07
C ASP A 57 6.82 -12.72 5.95
N PRO A 58 7.73 -13.65 6.23
CA PRO A 58 7.41 -15.07 6.08
C PRO A 58 6.43 -15.59 7.12
N ASP A 59 6.27 -14.87 8.22
CA ASP A 59 5.37 -15.30 9.27
C ASP A 59 3.93 -14.85 9.03
N ARG A 60 3.71 -14.03 8.00
CA ARG A 60 2.37 -13.52 7.75
C ARG A 60 1.95 -13.91 6.35
N GLU A 61 1.09 -14.90 6.26
CA GLU A 61 0.65 -15.40 4.97
C GLU A 61 -0.73 -14.90 4.59
N CYS A 62 -1.47 -14.35 5.55
CA CYS A 62 -2.82 -13.88 5.31
C CYS A 62 -2.98 -12.48 5.80
N PHE A 63 -3.81 -11.72 5.09
CA PHE A 63 -4.13 -10.35 5.48
C PHE A 63 -5.65 -10.20 5.48
N PRO A 64 -6.32 -10.75 6.49
CA PRO A 64 -7.79 -10.65 6.51
C PRO A 64 -8.24 -9.20 6.58
N LEU A 65 -9.22 -8.87 5.78
CA LEU A 65 -9.82 -7.55 5.76
C LEU A 65 -11.20 -7.68 6.39
N ASP A 66 -11.39 -6.95 7.44
CA ASP A 66 -12.62 -7.01 8.18
C ASP A 66 -13.60 -6.00 7.60
N VAL A 67 -14.17 -6.32 6.47
CA VAL A 67 -15.10 -5.43 5.78
C VAL A 67 -16.47 -6.04 5.66
#